data_6cc5331f95c1a434798820de311a285a
#
_entry.id   6cc5331f95c1a434798820de311a285a
#
_cell.length_a   1.000
_cell.length_b   1.000
_cell.length_c   1.000
_cell.angle_alpha   90.00
_cell.angle_beta   90.00
_cell.angle_gamma   90.00
#
_symmetry.space_group_name_H-M   'P 1'
#
loop_
_entity.id
_entity.type
_entity.pdbx_description
1 polymer ?
#
loop_
_entity_poly.entity_id
_entity_poly.type
_entity_poly.pdbx_seq_one_letter_code
_entity_poly.pdbx_strand_id
1 'polypeptide(L)'
;AQLEQLHVPCAGVMPVGLDTAIIPNANGEKHELREFLKLDPKANYLVFVGRLDSYKRPLDLVPVLEALPRSWNAVVIGQGSLTGELQDALRTHKLENRCTCIPQLPNATVQAYYHACDVFVNFNDGEIFGMSLLEAMYAGCPPVARHAPGPDLIIEPGTSGYFADTPAQFAEAIQKAAADPACGHAAQRRVNEHFLWTNSAETALAMLDKQGGNRRG
;
A
#
# COMPACT_ATOMS: atom_id res chain seq x y z
N ALA A 1 -11.51 20.03 7.50
CA ALA A 1 -11.63 20.90 6.31
C ALA A 1 -13.07 20.96 5.77
N GLN A 2 -13.67 19.86 5.22
CA GLN A 2 -15.04 19.94 4.64
C GLN A 2 -16.12 20.16 5.71
N LEU A 3 -16.05 19.49 6.86
CA LEU A 3 -17.00 19.69 7.96
C LEU A 3 -16.92 21.08 8.57
N GLU A 4 -15.73 21.64 8.65
CA GLU A 4 -15.53 23.02 9.12
C GLU A 4 -16.16 24.04 8.18
N GLN A 5 -16.04 23.85 6.86
CA GLN A 5 -16.70 24.69 5.85
C GLN A 5 -18.24 24.63 5.95
N LEU A 6 -18.78 23.50 6.37
CA LEU A 6 -20.21 23.29 6.59
C LEU A 6 -20.67 23.69 8.00
N HIS A 7 -19.80 24.27 8.83
CA HIS A 7 -20.06 24.62 10.23
C HIS A 7 -20.58 23.45 11.07
N VAL A 8 -20.17 22.22 10.73
CA VAL A 8 -20.50 21.02 11.50
C VAL A 8 -19.47 20.84 12.61
N PRO A 9 -19.86 20.82 13.89
CA PRO A 9 -18.92 20.57 15.00
C PRO A 9 -18.23 19.21 14.82
N CYS A 10 -16.90 19.22 14.81
CA CYS A 10 -16.10 18.01 14.71
C CYS A 10 -15.24 17.86 15.96
N ALA A 11 -15.37 16.74 16.68
CA ALA A 11 -14.61 16.46 17.88
C ALA A 11 -13.14 16.10 17.57
N GLY A 12 -12.86 15.67 16.36
CA GLY A 12 -11.54 15.27 15.89
C GLY A 12 -11.62 14.34 14.69
N VAL A 13 -10.46 13.89 14.24
CA VAL A 13 -10.33 12.89 13.16
C VAL A 13 -9.83 11.59 13.79
N MET A 14 -10.56 10.52 13.55
CA MET A 14 -10.17 9.17 13.95
C MET A 14 -9.79 8.41 12.67
N PRO A 15 -8.52 8.05 12.46
CA PRO A 15 -8.12 7.23 11.34
C PRO A 15 -8.72 5.82 11.47
N VAL A 16 -9.04 5.19 10.34
CA VAL A 16 -9.37 3.76 10.33
C VAL A 16 -8.11 2.97 10.69
N GLY A 17 -8.24 2.00 11.58
CA GLY A 17 -7.11 1.15 11.99
C GLY A 17 -7.11 -0.21 11.31
N LEU A 18 -5.93 -0.80 11.20
CA LEU A 18 -5.75 -2.18 10.76
C LEU A 18 -6.10 -3.14 11.90
N ASP A 19 -6.93 -4.16 11.60
CA ASP A 19 -7.22 -5.23 12.54
C ASP A 19 -6.24 -6.40 12.33
N THR A 20 -5.27 -6.51 13.23
CA THR A 20 -4.22 -7.54 13.15
C THR A 20 -4.73 -8.96 13.43
N ALA A 21 -5.93 -9.12 13.98
CA ALA A 21 -6.57 -10.43 14.12
C ALA A 21 -7.11 -10.96 12.78
N ILE A 22 -7.53 -10.05 11.89
CA ILE A 22 -8.02 -10.38 10.55
C ILE A 22 -6.87 -10.39 9.53
N ILE A 23 -5.86 -9.56 9.74
CA ILE A 23 -4.70 -9.40 8.86
C ILE A 23 -3.43 -9.80 9.64
N PRO A 24 -3.19 -11.11 9.81
CA PRO A 24 -2.01 -11.58 10.50
C PRO A 24 -0.76 -11.26 9.68
N ASN A 25 0.31 -10.87 10.36
CA ASN A 25 1.60 -10.74 9.71
C ASN A 25 2.06 -12.11 9.16
N ALA A 26 2.71 -12.11 8.00
CA ALA A 26 3.27 -13.34 7.47
C ALA A 26 4.44 -13.81 8.35
N ASN A 27 4.47 -15.10 8.66
CA ASN A 27 5.59 -15.71 9.36
C ASN A 27 6.60 -16.25 8.33
N GLY A 28 7.87 -16.05 8.56
CA GLY A 28 8.96 -16.56 7.72
C GLY A 28 9.86 -15.45 7.17
N GLU A 29 11.06 -15.84 6.83
CA GLU A 29 12.03 -14.96 6.19
C GLU A 29 11.63 -14.68 4.73
N LYS A 30 11.98 -13.52 4.22
CA LYS A 30 11.64 -13.07 2.85
C LYS A 30 12.02 -14.12 1.79
N HIS A 31 13.15 -14.78 1.92
CA HIS A 31 13.59 -15.79 0.96
C HIS A 31 12.73 -17.07 1.00
N GLU A 32 12.29 -17.51 2.19
CA GLU A 32 11.41 -18.67 2.37
C GLU A 32 10.04 -18.41 1.76
N LEU A 33 9.51 -17.19 1.98
CA LEU A 33 8.25 -16.77 1.38
C LEU A 33 8.32 -16.68 -0.15
N ARG A 34 9.44 -16.21 -0.70
CA ARG A 34 9.66 -16.21 -2.16
C ARG A 34 9.67 -17.63 -2.73
N GLU A 35 10.33 -18.57 -2.07
CA GLU A 35 10.33 -19.98 -2.47
C GLU A 35 8.91 -20.57 -2.42
N PHE A 36 8.20 -20.38 -1.32
CA PHE A 36 6.81 -20.82 -1.16
C PHE A 36 5.88 -20.24 -2.24
N LEU A 37 6.03 -18.96 -2.57
CA LEU A 37 5.25 -18.24 -3.58
C LEU A 37 5.77 -18.47 -5.02
N LYS A 38 6.83 -19.26 -5.20
CA LYS A 38 7.49 -19.52 -6.48
C LYS A 38 7.98 -18.25 -7.20
N LEU A 39 8.42 -17.28 -6.42
CA LEU A 39 9.08 -16.07 -6.91
C LEU A 39 10.58 -16.32 -7.05
N ASP A 40 11.21 -15.77 -8.09
CA ASP A 40 12.66 -15.85 -8.25
C ASP A 40 13.35 -15.11 -7.10
N PRO A 41 14.18 -15.80 -6.27
CA PRO A 41 14.84 -15.17 -5.14
C PRO A 41 15.85 -14.08 -5.52
N LYS A 42 16.31 -14.05 -6.78
CA LYS A 42 17.28 -13.08 -7.30
C LYS A 42 16.66 -11.86 -7.97
N ALA A 43 15.36 -11.91 -8.25
CA ALA A 43 14.66 -10.80 -8.87
C ALA A 43 14.15 -9.79 -7.82
N ASN A 44 13.91 -8.54 -8.25
CA ASN A 44 13.20 -7.55 -7.47
C ASN A 44 11.71 -7.58 -7.81
N TYR A 45 10.87 -7.35 -6.83
CA TYR A 45 9.42 -7.41 -7.01
C TYR A 45 8.73 -6.16 -6.49
N LEU A 46 7.92 -5.54 -7.34
CA LEU A 46 6.89 -4.63 -6.88
C LEU A 46 5.54 -5.37 -6.80
N VAL A 47 4.69 -4.95 -5.88
CA VAL A 47 3.35 -5.51 -5.72
C VAL A 47 2.28 -4.44 -5.79
N PHE A 48 1.23 -4.71 -6.56
CA PHE A 48 -0.01 -3.94 -6.61
C PHE A 48 -1.15 -4.82 -6.09
N VAL A 49 -1.92 -4.32 -5.13
CA VAL A 49 -3.07 -5.05 -4.58
C VAL A 49 -4.30 -4.14 -4.57
N GLY A 50 -5.36 -4.59 -5.22
CA GLY A 50 -6.62 -3.86 -5.25
C GLY A 50 -7.48 -4.20 -6.46
N ARG A 51 -8.64 -3.56 -6.54
CA ARG A 51 -9.51 -3.70 -7.70
C ARG A 51 -8.84 -3.14 -8.96
N LEU A 52 -8.98 -3.86 -10.07
CA LEU A 52 -8.46 -3.41 -11.36
C LEU A 52 -9.53 -2.58 -12.09
N ASP A 53 -9.96 -1.50 -11.46
CA ASP A 53 -10.90 -0.53 -12.02
C ASP A 53 -10.20 0.82 -12.26
N SER A 54 -10.80 1.69 -13.07
CA SER A 54 -10.19 2.94 -13.55
C SER A 54 -9.66 3.84 -12.44
N TYR A 55 -10.37 3.94 -11.31
CA TYR A 55 -9.96 4.77 -10.18
C TYR A 55 -8.69 4.28 -9.47
N LYS A 56 -8.35 2.98 -9.58
CA LYS A 56 -7.08 2.42 -9.05
C LYS A 56 -5.93 2.51 -10.05
N ARG A 57 -6.22 2.88 -11.30
CA ARG A 57 -5.25 3.14 -12.36
C ARG A 57 -4.25 1.99 -12.59
N PRO A 58 -4.69 0.72 -12.68
CA PRO A 58 -3.78 -0.42 -12.81
C PRO A 58 -2.93 -0.37 -14.09
N LEU A 59 -3.35 0.34 -15.13
CA LEU A 59 -2.61 0.48 -16.38
C LEU A 59 -1.35 1.33 -16.24
N ASP A 60 -1.24 2.19 -15.21
CA ASP A 60 -0.03 2.96 -14.92
C ASP A 60 1.15 2.03 -14.55
N LEU A 61 0.87 0.78 -14.18
CA LEU A 61 1.90 -0.24 -13.95
C LEU A 61 2.76 -0.49 -15.19
N VAL A 62 2.16 -0.47 -16.39
CA VAL A 62 2.86 -0.83 -17.64
C VAL A 62 4.04 0.12 -17.90
N PRO A 63 3.84 1.45 -18.02
CA PRO A 63 4.96 2.37 -18.24
C PRO A 63 5.94 2.44 -17.06
N VAL A 64 5.49 2.18 -15.83
CA VAL A 64 6.41 2.08 -14.67
C VAL A 64 7.32 0.86 -14.79
N LEU A 65 6.76 -0.30 -15.15
CA LEU A 65 7.54 -1.53 -15.33
C LEU A 65 8.50 -1.45 -16.53
N GLU A 66 8.15 -0.70 -17.59
CA GLU A 66 9.06 -0.38 -18.69
C GLU A 66 10.25 0.48 -18.25
N ALA A 67 10.00 1.48 -17.38
CA ALA A 67 11.03 2.37 -16.87
C ALA A 67 11.98 1.71 -15.87
N LEU A 68 11.58 0.58 -15.27
CA LEU A 68 12.39 -0.18 -14.32
C LEU A 68 13.38 -1.13 -15.04
N PRO A 69 14.57 -1.36 -14.47
CA PRO A 69 15.51 -2.37 -14.95
C PRO A 69 14.87 -3.76 -15.13
N ARG A 70 15.41 -4.57 -16.04
CA ARG A 70 14.86 -5.91 -16.35
C ARG A 70 14.86 -6.90 -15.19
N SER A 71 15.62 -6.63 -14.14
CA SER A 71 15.61 -7.40 -12.88
C SER A 71 14.36 -7.21 -12.04
N TRP A 72 13.50 -6.23 -12.40
CA TRP A 72 12.24 -5.96 -11.71
C TRP A 72 11.09 -6.72 -12.34
N ASN A 73 10.30 -7.35 -11.51
CA ASN A 73 9.04 -7.99 -11.84
C ASN A 73 7.89 -7.36 -11.06
N ALA A 74 6.67 -7.60 -11.50
CA ALA A 74 5.47 -7.14 -10.81
C ALA A 74 4.58 -8.33 -10.40
N VAL A 75 3.96 -8.22 -9.23
CA VAL A 75 2.83 -9.06 -8.82
C VAL A 75 1.61 -8.17 -8.72
N VAL A 76 0.55 -8.51 -9.44
CA VAL A 76 -0.74 -7.82 -9.40
C VAL A 76 -1.76 -8.76 -8.79
N ILE A 77 -2.33 -8.38 -7.65
CA ILE A 77 -3.36 -9.16 -6.95
C ILE A 77 -4.68 -8.39 -6.97
N GLY A 78 -5.64 -8.91 -7.70
CA GLY A 78 -6.96 -8.33 -7.84
C GLY A 78 -7.59 -8.55 -9.20
N GLN A 79 -8.83 -8.12 -9.32
CA GLN A 79 -9.61 -8.19 -10.55
C GLN A 79 -10.55 -6.98 -10.64
N GLY A 80 -11.01 -6.67 -11.84
CA GLY A 80 -11.91 -5.55 -12.09
C GLY A 80 -12.19 -5.39 -13.59
N SER A 81 -12.81 -4.27 -13.92
CA SER A 81 -13.22 -3.95 -15.31
C SER A 81 -12.04 -3.84 -16.28
N LEU A 82 -10.85 -3.47 -15.79
CA LEU A 82 -9.64 -3.30 -16.60
C LEU A 82 -8.70 -4.54 -16.60
N THR A 83 -9.15 -5.69 -16.09
CA THR A 83 -8.31 -6.90 -16.04
C THR A 83 -7.82 -7.31 -17.43
N GLY A 84 -8.72 -7.37 -18.42
CA GLY A 84 -8.38 -7.73 -19.80
C GLY A 84 -7.47 -6.70 -20.46
N GLU A 85 -7.78 -5.42 -20.29
CA GLU A 85 -7.00 -4.33 -20.86
C GLU A 85 -5.57 -4.29 -20.29
N LEU A 86 -5.38 -4.55 -19.00
CA LEU A 86 -4.06 -4.67 -18.38
C LEU A 86 -3.27 -5.83 -19.01
N GLN A 87 -3.89 -7.00 -19.17
CA GLN A 87 -3.25 -8.16 -19.78
C GLN A 87 -2.85 -7.90 -21.23
N ASP A 88 -3.72 -7.21 -21.99
CA ASP A 88 -3.46 -6.84 -23.39
C ASP A 88 -2.32 -5.82 -23.48
N ALA A 89 -2.30 -4.83 -22.60
CA ALA A 89 -1.22 -3.85 -22.52
C ALA A 89 0.12 -4.52 -22.18
N LEU A 90 0.15 -5.40 -21.18
CA LEU A 90 1.36 -6.16 -20.83
C LEU A 90 1.91 -6.96 -22.00
N ARG A 91 1.05 -7.62 -22.80
CA ARG A 91 1.44 -8.35 -24.01
C ARG A 91 1.97 -7.42 -25.09
N THR A 92 1.28 -6.33 -25.35
CA THR A 92 1.68 -5.33 -26.36
C THR A 92 3.07 -4.77 -26.08
N HIS A 93 3.38 -4.53 -24.81
CA HIS A 93 4.67 -4.02 -24.35
C HIS A 93 5.70 -5.12 -24.04
N LYS A 94 5.39 -6.40 -24.29
CA LYS A 94 6.26 -7.57 -24.05
C LYS A 94 6.72 -7.69 -22.59
N LEU A 95 5.80 -7.39 -21.66
CA LEU A 95 6.01 -7.42 -20.22
C LEU A 95 5.30 -8.60 -19.53
N GLU A 96 4.61 -9.47 -20.27
CA GLU A 96 3.88 -10.62 -19.74
C GLU A 96 4.74 -11.57 -18.91
N ASN A 97 6.02 -11.70 -19.25
CA ASN A 97 6.97 -12.52 -18.48
C ASN A 97 7.54 -11.80 -17.24
N ARG A 98 7.23 -10.52 -17.08
CA ARG A 98 7.67 -9.69 -15.93
C ARG A 98 6.51 -9.33 -15.00
N CYS A 99 5.29 -9.78 -15.29
CA CYS A 99 4.12 -9.46 -14.49
C CYS A 99 3.25 -10.69 -14.25
N THR A 100 3.09 -11.06 -12.97
CA THR A 100 2.18 -12.13 -12.56
C THR A 100 0.88 -11.52 -12.09
N CYS A 101 -0.23 -11.83 -12.78
CA CYS A 101 -1.57 -11.38 -12.43
C CYS A 101 -2.34 -12.49 -11.72
N ILE A 102 -2.82 -12.22 -10.51
CA ILE A 102 -3.55 -13.16 -9.65
C ILE A 102 -4.92 -12.55 -9.32
N PRO A 103 -6.04 -13.23 -9.59
CA PRO A 103 -7.36 -12.59 -9.48
C PRO A 103 -7.74 -12.24 -8.04
N GLN A 104 -7.64 -13.16 -7.12
CA GLN A 104 -7.99 -12.97 -5.70
C GLN A 104 -7.30 -14.01 -4.84
N LEU A 105 -6.91 -13.60 -3.64
CA LEU A 105 -6.26 -14.46 -2.66
C LEU A 105 -6.84 -14.23 -1.25
N PRO A 106 -6.77 -15.21 -0.34
CA PRO A 106 -7.01 -15.00 1.08
C PRO A 106 -6.04 -13.97 1.67
N ASN A 107 -6.49 -13.17 2.66
CA ASN A 107 -5.70 -12.12 3.28
C ASN A 107 -4.31 -12.60 3.76
N ALA A 108 -4.23 -13.76 4.39
CA ALA A 108 -2.96 -14.33 4.85
C ALA A 108 -1.95 -14.55 3.70
N THR A 109 -2.45 -14.97 2.52
CA THR A 109 -1.59 -15.14 1.33
C THR A 109 -1.19 -13.80 0.75
N VAL A 110 -2.10 -12.80 0.75
CA VAL A 110 -1.76 -11.42 0.34
C VAL A 110 -0.65 -10.85 1.23
N GLN A 111 -0.72 -11.08 2.55
CA GLN A 111 0.34 -10.67 3.48
C GLN A 111 1.67 -11.32 3.16
N ALA A 112 1.69 -12.60 2.78
CA ALA A 112 2.92 -13.27 2.34
C ALA A 112 3.52 -12.60 1.09
N TYR A 113 2.69 -12.16 0.13
CA TYR A 113 3.18 -11.39 -1.02
C TYR A 113 3.74 -10.03 -0.65
N TYR A 114 3.07 -9.28 0.25
CA TYR A 114 3.64 -8.01 0.72
C TYR A 114 5.01 -8.22 1.36
N HIS A 115 5.15 -9.23 2.20
CA HIS A 115 6.42 -9.52 2.88
C HIS A 115 7.51 -10.02 1.92
N ALA A 116 7.14 -10.78 0.87
CA ALA A 116 8.05 -11.31 -0.13
C ALA A 116 8.50 -10.27 -1.16
N CYS A 117 7.70 -9.25 -1.44
CA CYS A 117 8.00 -8.20 -2.39
C CYS A 117 8.88 -7.10 -1.79
N ASP A 118 9.47 -6.27 -2.64
CA ASP A 118 10.39 -5.22 -2.22
C ASP A 118 9.70 -3.86 -2.03
N VAL A 119 8.65 -3.59 -2.83
CA VAL A 119 7.93 -2.31 -2.83
C VAL A 119 6.46 -2.53 -3.16
N PHE A 120 5.59 -1.85 -2.43
CA PHE A 120 4.17 -1.74 -2.78
C PHE A 120 3.93 -0.47 -3.61
N VAL A 121 3.07 -0.54 -4.64
CA VAL A 121 2.72 0.62 -5.46
C VAL A 121 1.23 0.95 -5.39
N ASN A 122 0.92 2.25 -5.27
CA ASN A 122 -0.44 2.78 -5.33
C ASN A 122 -0.52 3.93 -6.35
N PHE A 123 -1.25 3.70 -7.43
CA PHE A 123 -1.41 4.69 -8.51
C PHE A 123 -2.66 5.57 -8.35
N ASN A 124 -3.52 5.30 -7.37
CA ASN A 124 -4.77 6.01 -7.16
C ASN A 124 -4.51 7.42 -6.59
N ASP A 125 -4.82 8.46 -7.37
CA ASP A 125 -4.71 9.87 -6.99
C ASP A 125 -5.95 10.40 -6.23
N GLY A 126 -6.97 9.56 -6.05
CA GLY A 126 -8.17 9.82 -5.27
C GLY A 126 -8.31 8.89 -4.05
N GLU A 127 -7.23 8.26 -3.59
CA GLU A 127 -7.27 7.34 -2.44
C GLU A 127 -7.62 8.07 -1.15
N ILE A 128 -8.81 7.78 -0.60
CA ILE A 128 -9.29 8.47 0.61
C ILE A 128 -8.57 7.99 1.86
N PHE A 129 -8.25 6.70 1.94
CA PHE A 129 -7.52 6.13 3.06
C PHE A 129 -6.41 5.16 2.62
N GLY A 130 -6.72 4.00 2.02
CA GLY A 130 -5.74 3.07 1.49
C GLY A 130 -5.45 1.88 2.41
N MET A 131 -6.44 0.98 2.59
CA MET A 131 -6.23 -0.21 3.41
C MET A 131 -5.07 -1.08 2.91
N SER A 132 -4.99 -1.33 1.59
CA SER A 132 -3.88 -2.10 1.00
C SER A 132 -2.51 -1.44 1.22
N LEU A 133 -2.46 -0.10 1.31
CA LEU A 133 -1.26 0.65 1.68
C LEU A 133 -0.84 0.33 3.12
N LEU A 134 -1.78 0.38 4.07
CA LEU A 134 -1.50 0.03 5.47
C LEU A 134 -1.09 -1.42 5.64
N GLU A 135 -1.75 -2.33 4.93
CA GLU A 135 -1.43 -3.76 4.94
C GLU A 135 0.00 -4.02 4.45
N ALA A 136 0.41 -3.38 3.35
CA ALA A 136 1.76 -3.48 2.83
C ALA A 136 2.80 -2.92 3.82
N MET A 137 2.55 -1.72 4.37
CA MET A 137 3.43 -1.12 5.36
C MET A 137 3.52 -1.96 6.64
N TYR A 138 2.43 -2.56 7.09
CA TYR A 138 2.40 -3.47 8.24
C TYR A 138 3.29 -4.71 8.02
N ALA A 139 3.33 -5.23 6.79
CA ALA A 139 4.22 -6.32 6.39
C ALA A 139 5.69 -5.88 6.19
N GLY A 140 6.00 -4.60 6.38
CA GLY A 140 7.35 -4.06 6.14
C GLY A 140 7.68 -3.82 4.66
N CYS A 141 6.67 -3.82 3.77
CA CYS A 141 6.81 -3.50 2.36
C CYS A 141 6.65 -1.98 2.17
N PRO A 142 7.72 -1.25 1.87
CA PRO A 142 7.65 0.21 1.75
C PRO A 142 6.82 0.62 0.54
N PRO A 143 5.94 1.63 0.68
CA PRO A 143 5.08 2.08 -0.41
C PRO A 143 5.74 3.14 -1.28
N VAL A 144 5.39 3.12 -2.57
CA VAL A 144 5.49 4.25 -3.49
C VAL A 144 4.09 4.57 -4.01
N ALA A 145 3.61 5.79 -3.78
CA ALA A 145 2.23 6.16 -4.05
C ALA A 145 2.12 7.50 -4.78
N ARG A 146 0.98 7.75 -5.42
CA ARG A 146 0.59 9.11 -5.79
C ARG A 146 0.13 9.88 -4.56
N HIS A 147 0.26 11.21 -4.62
CA HIS A 147 -0.37 12.09 -3.65
C HIS A 147 -1.89 11.92 -3.67
N ALA A 148 -2.47 11.65 -2.51
CA ALA A 148 -3.90 11.57 -2.28
C ALA A 148 -4.18 11.68 -0.78
N PRO A 149 -5.41 11.99 -0.33
CA PRO A 149 -5.70 12.21 1.09
C PRO A 149 -5.25 11.09 2.03
N GLY A 150 -5.39 9.83 1.62
CA GLY A 150 -4.97 8.67 2.41
C GLY A 150 -3.45 8.50 2.47
N PRO A 151 -2.77 8.34 1.32
CA PRO A 151 -1.31 8.27 1.29
C PRO A 151 -0.62 9.45 1.98
N ASP A 152 -1.10 10.69 1.81
CA ASP A 152 -0.52 11.88 2.45
C ASP A 152 -0.65 11.87 3.99
N LEU A 153 -1.69 11.22 4.52
CA LEU A 153 -1.86 11.00 5.96
C LEU A 153 -0.92 9.90 6.48
N ILE A 154 -0.77 8.83 5.70
CA ILE A 154 -0.16 7.58 6.16
C ILE A 154 1.36 7.59 5.95
N ILE A 155 1.86 8.04 4.80
CA ILE A 155 3.28 7.99 4.44
C ILE A 155 4.02 9.19 5.03
N GLU A 156 5.15 8.93 5.67
CA GLU A 156 6.20 9.91 5.96
C GLU A 156 7.20 9.93 4.80
N PRO A 157 7.21 10.99 3.95
CA PRO A 157 8.01 11.02 2.74
C PRO A 157 9.52 10.85 3.02
N GLY A 158 10.17 9.94 2.30
CA GLY A 158 11.59 9.64 2.45
C GLY A 158 11.97 8.83 3.70
N THR A 159 11.02 8.54 4.59
CA THR A 159 11.22 7.75 5.81
C THR A 159 10.47 6.42 5.72
N SER A 160 9.14 6.47 5.58
CA SER A 160 8.29 5.27 5.55
C SER A 160 7.72 4.96 4.17
N GLY A 161 8.14 5.67 3.14
CA GLY A 161 7.73 5.52 1.75
C GLY A 161 8.02 6.75 0.91
N TYR A 162 7.60 6.72 -0.35
CA TYR A 162 7.88 7.78 -1.32
C TYR A 162 6.63 8.16 -2.10
N PHE A 163 6.65 9.37 -2.67
CA PHE A 163 5.63 9.84 -3.60
C PHE A 163 6.19 9.98 -5.01
N ALA A 164 5.35 9.73 -6.01
CA ALA A 164 5.69 9.87 -7.42
C ALA A 164 4.44 10.14 -8.27
N ASP A 165 4.59 10.88 -9.37
CA ASP A 165 3.50 11.25 -10.27
C ASP A 165 3.71 10.68 -11.69
N THR A 166 4.95 10.56 -12.15
CA THR A 166 5.29 10.07 -13.47
C THR A 166 5.92 8.68 -13.42
N PRO A 167 5.86 7.89 -14.51
CA PRO A 167 6.50 6.58 -14.56
C PRO A 167 7.99 6.60 -14.20
N ALA A 168 8.73 7.62 -14.65
CA ALA A 168 10.15 7.77 -14.34
C ALA A 168 10.38 8.04 -12.84
N GLN A 169 9.56 8.90 -12.21
CA GLN A 169 9.62 9.16 -10.77
C GLN A 169 9.26 7.90 -9.95
N PHE A 170 8.23 7.14 -10.39
CA PHE A 170 7.91 5.85 -9.78
C PHE A 170 9.10 4.89 -9.86
N ALA A 171 9.72 4.74 -11.02
CA ALA A 171 10.89 3.86 -11.18
C ALA A 171 12.07 4.27 -10.29
N GLU A 172 12.34 5.56 -10.14
CA GLU A 172 13.37 6.09 -9.23
C GLU A 172 13.00 5.82 -7.76
N ALA A 173 11.78 6.17 -7.36
CA ALA A 173 11.30 6.00 -5.98
C ALA A 173 11.24 4.52 -5.56
N ILE A 174 10.82 3.63 -6.46
CA ILE A 174 10.80 2.17 -6.25
C ILE A 174 12.22 1.66 -5.98
N GLN A 175 13.21 2.06 -6.78
CA GLN A 175 14.59 1.63 -6.57
C GLN A 175 15.17 2.19 -5.27
N LYS A 176 14.86 3.43 -4.90
CA LYS A 176 15.26 4.01 -3.60
C LYS A 176 14.65 3.26 -2.42
N ALA A 177 13.33 3.01 -2.47
CA ALA A 177 12.63 2.31 -1.40
C ALA A 177 13.16 0.88 -1.18
N ALA A 178 13.43 0.16 -2.26
CA ALA A 178 13.97 -1.21 -2.20
C ALA A 178 15.43 -1.26 -1.74
N ALA A 179 16.22 -0.23 -2.01
CA ALA A 179 17.63 -0.17 -1.61
C ALA A 179 17.84 0.20 -0.13
N ASP A 180 16.79 0.68 0.55
CA ASP A 180 16.84 1.12 1.95
C ASP A 180 15.97 0.22 2.86
N PRO A 181 16.56 -0.78 3.54
CA PRO A 181 15.85 -1.63 4.49
C PRO A 181 15.22 -0.83 5.66
N ALA A 182 15.78 0.31 6.00
CA ALA A 182 15.23 1.17 7.07
C ALA A 182 13.87 1.75 6.69
N CYS A 183 13.61 1.96 5.41
CA CYS A 183 12.30 2.44 4.92
C CYS A 183 11.18 1.43 5.23
N GLY A 184 11.38 0.14 4.97
CA GLY A 184 10.41 -0.90 5.29
C GLY A 184 10.16 -1.03 6.80
N HIS A 185 11.21 -0.98 7.62
CA HIS A 185 11.08 -0.98 9.08
C HIS A 185 10.35 0.27 9.60
N ALA A 186 10.60 1.44 9.02
CA ALA A 186 9.90 2.67 9.38
C ALA A 186 8.42 2.61 8.98
N ALA A 187 8.11 2.05 7.81
CA ALA A 187 6.74 1.83 7.37
C ALA A 187 5.97 0.95 8.35
N GLN A 188 6.54 -0.20 8.75
CA GLN A 188 5.94 -1.11 9.71
C GLN A 188 5.74 -0.47 11.09
N ARG A 189 6.77 0.20 11.60
CA ARG A 189 6.70 0.90 12.87
C ARG A 189 5.60 1.95 12.88
N ARG A 190 5.48 2.77 11.82
CA ARG A 190 4.46 3.80 11.70
C ARG A 190 3.04 3.23 11.77
N VAL A 191 2.77 2.09 11.11
CA VAL A 191 1.46 1.44 11.21
C VAL A 191 1.20 0.95 12.62
N ASN A 192 2.17 0.30 13.27
CA ASN A 192 2.03 -0.21 14.63
C ASN A 192 1.78 0.92 15.64
N GLU A 193 2.39 2.08 15.47
CA GLU A 193 2.27 3.21 16.40
C GLU A 193 0.99 4.04 16.20
N HIS A 194 0.43 4.09 14.97
CA HIS A 194 -0.60 5.08 14.65
C HIS A 194 -1.86 4.53 13.97
N PHE A 195 -1.78 3.36 13.32
CA PHE A 195 -2.83 2.88 12.41
C PHE A 195 -3.32 1.46 12.72
N LEU A 196 -3.20 1.00 13.97
CA LEU A 196 -3.90 -0.19 14.41
C LEU A 196 -5.31 0.15 14.91
N TRP A 197 -6.20 -0.83 14.90
CA TRP A 197 -7.56 -0.68 15.43
C TRP A 197 -7.58 -0.22 16.88
N THR A 198 -6.62 -0.65 17.70
CA THR A 198 -6.43 -0.20 19.08
C THR A 198 -6.20 1.30 19.18
N ASN A 199 -5.35 1.87 18.31
CA ASN A 199 -5.10 3.32 18.27
C ASN A 199 -6.37 4.12 17.92
N SER A 200 -7.19 3.58 16.99
CA SER A 200 -8.47 4.19 16.61
C SER A 200 -9.44 4.18 17.79
N ALA A 201 -9.54 3.07 18.51
CA ALA A 201 -10.42 2.93 19.69
C ALA A 201 -9.99 3.89 20.83
N GLU A 202 -8.69 3.97 21.14
CA GLU A 202 -8.14 4.90 22.14
C GLU A 202 -8.42 6.35 21.77
N THR A 203 -8.24 6.72 20.49
CA THR A 203 -8.54 8.06 20.00
C THR A 203 -10.02 8.39 20.15
N ALA A 204 -10.93 7.46 19.85
CA ALA A 204 -12.37 7.64 20.01
C ALA A 204 -12.74 7.85 21.50
N LEU A 205 -12.20 7.04 22.40
CA LEU A 205 -12.43 7.16 23.84
C LEU A 205 -11.94 8.51 24.37
N ALA A 206 -10.74 8.95 23.99
CA ALA A 206 -10.21 10.25 24.38
C ALA A 206 -11.05 11.45 23.89
N MET A 207 -11.68 11.31 22.70
CA MET A 207 -12.63 12.33 22.20
C MET A 207 -13.92 12.37 23.02
N LEU A 208 -14.45 11.22 23.43
CA LEU A 208 -15.66 11.13 24.26
C LEU A 208 -15.43 11.70 25.66
N ASP A 209 -14.30 11.42 26.28
CA ASP A 209 -13.93 11.93 27.61
C ASP A 209 -13.83 13.47 27.63
N LYS A 210 -13.23 14.07 26.61
CA LYS A 210 -13.16 15.53 26.44
C LYS A 210 -14.54 16.18 26.33
N GLN A 211 -15.50 15.52 25.70
CA GLN A 211 -16.88 16.03 25.60
C GLN A 211 -17.69 15.82 26.90
N GLY A 212 -17.46 14.71 27.59
CA GLY A 212 -18.12 14.42 28.86
C GLY A 212 -17.72 15.37 30.00
N GLY A 213 -16.46 15.80 30.04
CA GLY A 213 -15.94 16.79 31.01
C GLY A 213 -16.55 18.18 30.83
N ASN A 214 -16.93 18.56 29.62
CA ASN A 214 -17.52 19.89 29.34
C ASN A 214 -19.04 19.99 29.64
N ARG A 215 -19.71 18.89 30.01
CA ARG A 215 -21.12 18.85 30.38
C ARG A 215 -21.38 18.86 31.88
N ARG A 216 -20.34 18.94 32.73
CA ARG A 216 -20.42 18.93 34.19
C ARG A 216 -19.97 20.26 34.83
N GLY A 217 -19.90 21.33 34.05
CA GLY A 217 -19.61 22.70 34.51
C GLY A 217 -20.80 23.63 34.42
#